data_57af5ceba4c0c9758b8d586244b43940
#
_entry.id   57af5ceba4c0c9758b8d586244b43940
#
_cell.length_a   1.000
_cell.length_b   1.000
_cell.length_c   1.000
_cell.angle_alpha   90.00
_cell.angle_beta   90.00
_cell.angle_gamma   90.00
#
_symmetry.space_group_name_H-M   'P 1'
#
loop_
_entity.id
_entity.type
_entity.pdbx_description
1 polymer ?
#
loop_
_entity_poly.entity_id
_entity_poly.type
_entity_poly.pdbx_seq_one_letter_code
_entity_poly.pdbx_strand_id
1 'polypeptide(L)'
;MIYKFRMISGEDKAFLRDFEVDSELTFLTFHQAIQENLGFDPGQLASFFLADEHWNKGMELTLIDMQNDTDMAAIPMDKIKIGELIKNRWERLLYVYDIFTDRNLFIELIDITEPDPASTYPICTASVGEPPVQLAEDFAFDDNFSREDSNEINELFDDLNEEYGGELPPDGYDE
;
A
#
# COMPACT_ATOMS: atom_id res chain seq x y z
N MET A 1 4.96 -12.03 12.28
CA MET A 1 4.63 -12.58 10.94
C MET A 1 5.14 -11.63 9.87
N ILE A 2 5.50 -12.15 8.73
CA ILE A 2 5.93 -11.35 7.59
C ILE A 2 4.77 -11.19 6.63
N TYR A 3 4.44 -9.95 6.34
CA TYR A 3 3.37 -9.58 5.43
C TYR A 3 3.97 -9.24 4.07
N LYS A 4 3.49 -9.90 3.02
CA LYS A 4 3.86 -9.57 1.65
C LYS A 4 2.79 -8.68 1.03
N PHE A 5 3.15 -7.43 0.83
CA PHE A 5 2.27 -6.44 0.20
C PHE A 5 2.64 -6.28 -1.27
N ARG A 6 1.65 -6.29 -2.12
CA ARG A 6 1.79 -5.95 -3.54
C ARG A 6 1.24 -4.56 -3.78
N MET A 7 2.04 -3.74 -4.44
CA MET A 7 1.74 -2.36 -4.74
C MET A 7 1.68 -2.15 -6.24
N ILE A 8 0.60 -1.54 -6.71
CA ILE A 8 0.41 -1.21 -8.12
C ILE A 8 -0.05 0.23 -8.29
N SER A 9 0.05 0.74 -9.52
CA SER A 9 -0.38 2.09 -9.88
C SER A 9 -1.54 2.05 -10.86
N GLY A 10 -2.55 2.90 -10.65
CA GLY A 10 -3.60 3.12 -11.63
C GLY A 10 -3.16 3.96 -12.83
N GLU A 11 -2.02 4.65 -12.72
CA GLU A 11 -1.48 5.50 -13.78
C GLU A 11 -0.59 4.73 -14.76
N ASP A 12 0.04 3.65 -14.33
CA ASP A 12 0.93 2.84 -15.16
C ASP A 12 0.75 1.36 -14.79
N LYS A 13 0.13 0.62 -15.68
CA LYS A 13 -0.17 -0.81 -15.49
C LYS A 13 1.09 -1.69 -15.47
N ALA A 14 2.22 -1.18 -15.94
CA ALA A 14 3.49 -1.90 -15.89
C ALA A 14 4.19 -1.79 -14.53
N PHE A 15 3.73 -0.91 -13.64
CA PHE A 15 4.35 -0.70 -12.34
C PHE A 15 3.91 -1.74 -11.33
N LEU A 16 4.90 -2.35 -10.67
CA LEU A 16 4.67 -3.28 -9.57
C LEU A 16 5.82 -3.22 -8.58
N ARG A 17 5.52 -3.27 -7.30
CA ARG A 17 6.48 -3.52 -6.22
C ARG A 17 5.89 -4.50 -5.23
N ASP A 18 6.68 -5.50 -4.85
CA ASP A 18 6.35 -6.37 -3.73
C ASP A 18 7.26 -6.06 -2.56
N PHE A 19 6.69 -5.86 -1.38
CA PHE A 19 7.42 -5.63 -0.14
C PHE A 19 7.09 -6.73 0.86
N GLU A 20 8.12 -7.25 1.50
CA GLU A 20 7.96 -8.07 2.70
C GLU A 20 8.25 -7.21 3.92
N VAL A 21 7.30 -7.14 4.83
CA VAL A 21 7.33 -6.26 6.00
C VAL A 21 6.93 -7.06 7.23
N ASP A 22 7.71 -6.93 8.30
CA ASP A 22 7.31 -7.54 9.57
C ASP A 22 6.10 -6.80 10.15
N SER A 23 5.07 -7.55 10.52
CA SER A 23 3.84 -6.99 11.09
C SER A 23 4.04 -6.22 12.40
N GLU A 24 5.17 -6.43 13.08
CA GLU A 24 5.55 -5.70 14.29
C GLU A 24 6.16 -4.33 14.00
N LEU A 25 6.49 -4.03 12.74
CA LEU A 25 6.97 -2.73 12.33
C LEU A 25 5.81 -1.73 12.25
N THR A 26 6.14 -0.45 12.40
CA THR A 26 5.14 0.63 12.28
C THR A 26 4.85 0.96 10.82
N PHE A 27 3.73 1.60 10.58
CA PHE A 27 3.42 2.14 9.25
C PHE A 27 4.45 3.18 8.80
N LEU A 28 5.07 3.91 9.74
CA LEU A 28 6.14 4.85 9.39
C LEU A 28 7.33 4.12 8.75
N THR A 29 7.72 2.98 9.29
CA THR A 29 8.82 2.18 8.72
C THR A 29 8.48 1.71 7.30
N PHE A 30 7.25 1.28 7.07
CA PHE A 30 6.79 0.90 5.73
C PHE A 30 6.80 2.10 4.77
N HIS A 31 6.27 3.24 5.20
CA HIS A 31 6.31 4.49 4.45
C HIS A 31 7.74 4.85 4.01
N GLN A 32 8.69 4.78 4.93
CA GLN A 32 10.08 5.08 4.64
C GLN A 32 10.68 4.11 3.61
N ALA A 33 10.36 2.82 3.71
CA ALA A 33 10.80 1.82 2.73
C ALA A 33 10.23 2.10 1.34
N ILE A 34 8.97 2.50 1.25
CA ILE A 34 8.33 2.89 -0.01
C ILE A 34 9.05 4.10 -0.61
N GLN A 35 9.27 5.14 0.18
CA GLN A 35 9.94 6.35 -0.28
C GLN A 35 11.34 6.07 -0.81
N GLU A 36 12.12 5.29 -0.09
CA GLU A 36 13.49 4.94 -0.52
C GLU A 36 13.46 4.16 -1.83
N ASN A 37 12.59 3.18 -1.95
CA ASN A 37 12.49 2.36 -3.14
C ASN A 37 12.08 3.16 -4.38
N LEU A 38 11.11 4.06 -4.21
CA LEU A 38 10.59 4.86 -5.33
C LEU A 38 11.40 6.13 -5.59
N GLY A 39 12.38 6.44 -4.77
CA GLY A 39 13.16 7.67 -4.89
C GLY A 39 12.37 8.93 -4.63
N PHE A 40 11.35 8.85 -3.77
CA PHE A 40 10.51 9.99 -3.42
C PHE A 40 11.21 10.94 -2.44
N ASP A 41 10.87 12.22 -2.53
CA ASP A 41 11.35 13.24 -1.60
C ASP A 41 10.74 13.01 -0.21
N PRO A 42 11.54 12.74 0.83
CA PRO A 42 11.02 12.51 2.18
C PRO A 42 10.42 13.78 2.81
N GLY A 43 10.62 14.95 2.23
CA GLY A 43 10.01 16.19 2.69
C GLY A 43 8.54 16.35 2.29
N GLN A 44 8.02 15.49 1.42
CA GLN A 44 6.63 15.56 0.99
C GLN A 44 5.73 14.76 1.93
N LEU A 45 4.50 15.28 2.14
CA LEU A 45 3.51 14.61 2.97
C LEU A 45 2.91 13.41 2.24
N ALA A 46 2.62 12.37 2.99
CA ALA A 46 1.95 11.17 2.51
C ALA A 46 1.03 10.62 3.59
N SER A 47 0.05 9.85 3.19
CA SER A 47 -0.86 9.16 4.11
C SER A 47 -1.13 7.74 3.63
N PHE A 48 -1.35 6.83 4.58
CA PHE A 48 -2.03 5.58 4.29
C PHE A 48 -3.50 5.71 4.63
N PHE A 49 -4.34 5.02 3.86
CA PHE A 49 -5.75 4.80 4.22
C PHE A 49 -6.02 3.31 4.22
N LEU A 50 -6.75 2.83 5.20
CA LEU A 50 -7.37 1.52 5.09
C LEU A 50 -8.40 1.60 3.96
N ALA A 51 -8.48 0.58 3.13
CA ALA A 51 -9.40 0.56 2.00
C ALA A 51 -10.31 -0.67 2.07
N ASP A 52 -11.53 -0.51 1.59
CA ASP A 52 -12.48 -1.61 1.46
C ASP A 52 -12.32 -2.35 0.12
N GLU A 53 -13.22 -3.26 -0.16
CA GLU A 53 -13.23 -4.06 -1.39
C GLU A 53 -13.42 -3.25 -2.68
N HIS A 54 -13.89 -2.01 -2.56
CA HIS A 54 -14.08 -1.08 -3.67
C HIS A 54 -13.05 0.06 -3.67
N TRP A 55 -12.02 -0.07 -2.83
CA TRP A 55 -10.97 0.95 -2.65
C TRP A 55 -11.48 2.28 -2.08
N ASN A 56 -12.61 2.24 -1.37
CA ASN A 56 -13.04 3.41 -0.63
C ASN A 56 -12.13 3.63 0.57
N LYS A 57 -11.77 4.88 0.82
CA LYS A 57 -10.93 5.27 1.94
C LYS A 57 -11.66 5.11 3.27
N GLY A 58 -11.00 4.41 4.18
CA GLY A 58 -11.40 4.30 5.58
C GLY A 58 -10.51 5.16 6.46
N MET A 59 -10.02 4.57 7.56
CA MET A 59 -9.15 5.25 8.52
C MET A 59 -7.87 5.77 7.87
N GLU A 60 -7.52 7.00 8.18
CA GLU A 60 -6.27 7.63 7.73
C GLU A 60 -5.14 7.44 8.73
N LEU A 61 -3.95 7.13 8.20
CA LEU A 61 -2.70 7.11 8.96
C LEU A 61 -1.81 8.24 8.42
N THR A 62 -1.55 9.21 9.27
CA THR A 62 -0.83 10.42 8.88
C THR A 62 0.65 10.37 9.21
N LEU A 63 1.46 11.06 8.41
CA LEU A 63 2.89 11.18 8.68
C LEU A 63 3.16 12.04 9.92
N ILE A 64 2.34 13.06 10.15
CA ILE A 64 2.46 14.01 11.25
C ILE A 64 1.24 13.86 12.16
N ASP A 65 1.48 13.93 13.47
CA ASP A 65 0.39 14.01 14.45
C ASP A 65 -0.33 15.35 14.29
N MET A 66 -1.57 15.30 13.80
CA MET A 66 -2.35 16.49 13.54
C MET A 66 -2.99 17.08 14.80
N GLN A 67 -2.86 16.45 15.96
CA GLN A 67 -3.43 16.89 17.24
C GLN A 67 -4.90 17.30 17.15
N ASN A 68 -5.66 16.59 16.31
CA ASN A 68 -7.06 16.90 16.15
C ASN A 68 -7.86 16.38 17.33
N ASP A 69 -8.53 17.27 18.03
CA ASP A 69 -9.46 16.95 19.12
C ASP A 69 -10.79 16.39 18.62
N THR A 70 -10.87 15.99 17.35
CA THR A 70 -12.09 15.42 16.79
C THR A 70 -12.05 13.90 16.85
N ASP A 71 -13.22 13.28 17.05
CA ASP A 71 -13.38 11.82 17.13
C ASP A 71 -12.98 11.07 15.84
N MET A 72 -12.66 11.80 14.80
CA MET A 72 -12.16 11.28 13.52
C MET A 72 -10.64 11.44 13.42
N ALA A 73 -9.96 11.43 14.53
CA ALA A 73 -8.53 11.64 14.58
C ALA A 73 -7.80 10.59 13.74
N ALA A 74 -7.05 11.04 12.75
CA ALA A 74 -6.11 10.21 12.04
C ALA A 74 -5.03 9.70 13.02
N ILE A 75 -4.60 8.48 12.83
CA ILE A 75 -3.56 7.88 13.66
C ILE A 75 -2.20 8.21 13.05
N PRO A 76 -1.23 8.74 13.80
CA PRO A 76 0.12 8.91 13.30
C PRO A 76 0.78 7.56 12.96
N MET A 77 1.47 7.51 11.84
CA MET A 77 2.12 6.29 11.35
C MET A 77 3.12 5.68 12.34
N ASP A 78 3.78 6.51 13.16
CA ASP A 78 4.78 6.06 14.12
C ASP A 78 4.17 5.47 15.40
N LYS A 79 2.87 5.59 15.59
CA LYS A 79 2.15 5.15 16.79
C LYS A 79 1.48 3.79 16.65
N ILE A 80 1.45 3.23 15.44
CA ILE A 80 0.69 2.01 15.20
C ILE A 80 1.48 1.02 14.36
N LYS A 81 1.47 -0.24 14.79
CA LYS A 81 2.09 -1.34 14.08
C LYS A 81 1.15 -1.82 12.97
N ILE A 82 1.75 -2.33 11.91
CA ILE A 82 1.01 -2.84 10.75
C ILE A 82 0.04 -3.96 11.18
N GLY A 83 0.51 -4.89 12.00
CA GLY A 83 -0.30 -6.02 12.47
C GLY A 83 -1.45 -5.65 13.41
N GLU A 84 -1.50 -4.43 13.92
CA GLU A 84 -2.63 -3.97 14.73
C GLU A 84 -3.85 -3.65 13.87
N LEU A 85 -3.65 -3.25 12.62
CA LEU A 85 -4.73 -2.89 11.69
C LEU A 85 -4.95 -3.90 10.57
N ILE A 86 -3.89 -4.52 10.08
CA ILE A 86 -3.96 -5.48 8.98
C ILE A 86 -3.71 -6.88 9.55
N LYS A 87 -4.67 -7.79 9.35
CA LYS A 87 -4.63 -9.12 9.97
C LYS A 87 -4.82 -10.27 9.00
N ASN A 88 -5.45 -10.01 7.87
CA ASN A 88 -5.87 -11.04 6.93
C ASN A 88 -5.40 -10.74 5.52
N ARG A 89 -5.13 -11.81 4.77
CA ARG A 89 -4.90 -11.68 3.33
C ARG A 89 -6.04 -10.94 2.67
N TRP A 90 -5.71 -10.22 1.63
CA TRP A 90 -6.61 -9.43 0.78
C TRP A 90 -7.09 -8.12 1.42
N GLU A 91 -6.68 -7.83 2.65
CA GLU A 91 -6.86 -6.50 3.20
C GLU A 91 -6.02 -5.48 2.41
N ARG A 92 -6.53 -4.28 2.30
CA ARG A 92 -6.07 -3.27 1.35
C ARG A 92 -5.73 -1.96 2.01
N LEU A 93 -4.74 -1.30 1.40
CA LEU A 93 -4.31 0.04 1.79
C LEU A 93 -4.22 0.91 0.53
N LEU A 94 -4.47 2.19 0.70
CA LEU A 94 -4.10 3.21 -0.26
C LEU A 94 -2.91 3.99 0.30
N TYR A 95 -1.89 4.20 -0.51
CA TYR A 95 -0.76 5.04 -0.17
C TYR A 95 -0.83 6.31 -1.01
N VAL A 96 -1.28 7.40 -0.38
CA VAL A 96 -1.43 8.70 -1.04
C VAL A 96 -0.11 9.44 -0.91
N TYR A 97 0.63 9.54 -1.99
CA TYR A 97 1.95 10.18 -2.03
C TYR A 97 1.92 11.62 -2.53
N ASP A 98 0.80 12.05 -3.10
CA ASP A 98 0.52 13.43 -3.48
C ASP A 98 -0.85 13.81 -2.95
N ILE A 99 -0.85 14.42 -1.75
CA ILE A 99 -2.09 14.75 -1.05
C ILE A 99 -2.88 15.87 -1.72
N PHE A 100 -2.21 16.70 -2.54
CA PHE A 100 -2.85 17.84 -3.20
C PHE A 100 -3.67 17.39 -4.41
N THR A 101 -3.22 16.36 -5.11
CA THR A 101 -3.91 15.83 -6.29
C THR A 101 -4.54 14.45 -6.04
N ASP A 102 -4.48 13.98 -4.79
CA ASP A 102 -5.03 12.69 -4.36
C ASP A 102 -4.50 11.50 -5.19
N ARG A 103 -3.23 11.57 -5.61
CA ARG A 103 -2.59 10.47 -6.34
C ARG A 103 -2.11 9.42 -5.36
N ASN A 104 -2.38 8.16 -5.67
CA ASN A 104 -2.12 7.07 -4.76
C ASN A 104 -1.60 5.81 -5.46
N LEU A 105 -1.04 4.92 -4.65
CA LEU A 105 -0.72 3.56 -5.02
C LEU A 105 -1.66 2.61 -4.28
N PHE A 106 -2.08 1.56 -4.96
CA PHE A 106 -2.96 0.54 -4.42
C PHE A 106 -2.13 -0.60 -3.84
N ILE A 107 -2.40 -0.97 -2.60
CA ILE A 107 -1.63 -1.98 -1.88
C ILE A 107 -2.58 -3.06 -1.37
N GLU A 108 -2.20 -4.32 -1.59
CA GLU A 108 -2.96 -5.47 -1.10
C GLU A 108 -2.04 -6.44 -0.37
N LEU A 109 -2.48 -6.96 0.76
CA LEU A 109 -1.77 -8.01 1.47
C LEU A 109 -2.03 -9.34 0.76
N ILE A 110 -1.00 -9.87 0.09
CA ILE A 110 -1.14 -11.06 -0.73
C ILE A 110 -0.66 -12.34 -0.06
N ASP A 111 0.20 -12.24 0.95
CA ASP A 111 0.69 -13.41 1.67
C ASP A 111 1.13 -13.05 3.10
N ILE A 112 1.06 -14.06 3.98
CA ILE A 112 1.52 -13.98 5.36
C ILE A 112 2.41 -15.19 5.62
N THR A 113 3.66 -14.94 6.00
CA THR A 113 4.66 -16.00 6.21
C THR A 113 5.39 -15.85 7.53
N GLU A 114 6.15 -16.88 7.88
CA GLU A 114 7.05 -16.82 9.04
C GLU A 114 8.29 -15.98 8.72
N PRO A 115 8.88 -15.31 9.72
CA PRO A 115 10.13 -14.57 9.52
C PRO A 115 11.28 -15.50 9.09
N ASP A 116 12.07 -15.02 8.13
CA ASP A 116 13.35 -15.65 7.77
C ASP A 116 14.45 -15.00 8.60
N PRO A 117 15.16 -15.76 9.46
CA PRO A 117 16.24 -15.21 10.29
C PRO A 117 17.40 -14.60 9.49
N ALA A 118 17.55 -15.00 8.24
CA ALA A 118 18.60 -14.48 7.36
C ALA A 118 18.22 -13.17 6.65
N SER A 119 16.96 -12.75 6.76
CA SER A 119 16.43 -11.57 6.07
C SER A 119 16.27 -10.40 7.03
N THR A 120 16.41 -9.19 6.49
CA THR A 120 16.15 -7.93 7.20
C THR A 120 14.94 -7.27 6.56
N TYR A 121 13.97 -6.90 7.38
CA TYR A 121 12.72 -6.28 6.91
C TYR A 121 12.66 -4.79 7.25
N PRO A 122 11.98 -3.96 6.47
CA PRO A 122 11.27 -4.28 5.22
C PRO A 122 12.22 -4.50 4.04
N ILE A 123 11.80 -5.32 3.07
CA ILE A 123 12.58 -5.58 1.87
C ILE A 123 11.66 -5.59 0.64
N CYS A 124 12.13 -4.99 -0.45
CA CYS A 124 11.46 -5.07 -1.75
C CYS A 124 11.93 -6.33 -2.47
N THR A 125 11.02 -7.27 -2.73
CA THR A 125 11.32 -8.55 -3.34
C THR A 125 11.03 -8.62 -4.83
N ALA A 126 10.21 -7.70 -5.35
CA ALA A 126 9.94 -7.57 -6.77
C ALA A 126 9.80 -6.10 -7.14
N SER A 127 10.38 -5.73 -8.27
CA SER A 127 10.42 -4.35 -8.75
C SER A 127 10.28 -4.35 -10.27
N VAL A 128 9.13 -3.94 -10.78
CA VAL A 128 8.81 -3.91 -12.21
C VAL A 128 8.30 -2.52 -12.58
N GLY A 129 8.79 -1.97 -13.67
CA GLY A 129 8.38 -0.67 -14.18
C GLY A 129 8.96 0.52 -13.41
N GLU A 130 8.83 1.69 -13.98
CA GLU A 130 9.32 2.92 -13.41
C GLU A 130 8.38 3.47 -12.33
N PRO A 131 8.91 4.06 -11.26
CA PRO A 131 8.08 4.74 -10.26
C PRO A 131 7.26 5.88 -10.89
N PRO A 132 6.06 6.14 -10.37
CA PRO A 132 5.31 7.34 -10.78
C PRO A 132 6.08 8.59 -10.37
N VAL A 133 5.86 9.68 -11.10
CA VAL A 133 6.38 10.99 -10.72
C VAL A 133 5.67 11.44 -9.46
N GLN A 134 6.42 11.77 -8.41
CA GLN A 134 5.85 12.10 -7.10
C GLN A 134 4.97 13.34 -7.13
N LEU A 135 5.44 14.39 -7.79
CA LEU A 135 4.68 15.64 -7.95
C LEU A 135 4.48 15.89 -9.43
N ALA A 136 3.24 15.85 -9.88
CA ALA A 136 2.89 16.13 -11.25
C ALA A 136 2.38 17.57 -11.39
N GLU A 137 3.03 18.35 -12.25
CA GLU A 137 2.69 19.77 -12.45
C GLU A 137 1.42 19.96 -13.27
N ASP A 138 1.01 18.97 -14.07
CA ASP A 138 -0.05 19.11 -15.08
C ASP A 138 -1.10 18.00 -15.11
N PHE A 139 -1.42 17.38 -13.97
CA PHE A 139 -2.53 16.43 -13.99
C PHE A 139 -3.86 17.12 -13.76
N ALA A 140 -4.77 16.96 -14.72
CA ALA A 140 -6.16 17.31 -14.52
C ALA A 140 -6.75 16.36 -13.47
N PHE A 141 -7.32 16.94 -12.40
CA PHE A 141 -8.04 16.19 -11.40
C PHE A 141 -9.16 15.38 -12.03
N ASP A 142 -9.12 14.08 -11.81
CA ASP A 142 -10.32 13.27 -11.91
C ASP A 142 -10.70 12.84 -10.48
N ASP A 143 -11.58 13.62 -9.87
CA ASP A 143 -12.03 13.39 -8.50
C ASP A 143 -12.97 12.20 -8.39
N ASN A 144 -13.22 11.50 -9.49
CA ASN A 144 -14.21 10.47 -9.53
C ASN A 144 -13.60 9.09 -9.74
N PHE A 145 -12.91 8.58 -8.71
CA PHE A 145 -12.63 7.15 -8.66
C PHE A 145 -13.96 6.40 -8.59
N SER A 146 -14.37 5.82 -9.70
CA SER A 146 -15.67 5.20 -9.85
C SER A 146 -15.62 3.70 -9.47
N ARG A 147 -16.78 3.09 -9.39
CA ARG A 147 -16.89 1.65 -9.20
C ARG A 147 -16.28 0.86 -10.38
N GLU A 148 -16.28 1.45 -11.56
CA GLU A 148 -15.63 0.87 -12.74
C GLU A 148 -14.13 0.87 -12.59
N ASP A 149 -13.54 1.96 -12.08
CA ASP A 149 -12.11 2.05 -11.78
C ASP A 149 -11.69 1.02 -10.74
N SER A 150 -12.51 0.77 -9.73
CA SER A 150 -12.21 -0.24 -8.71
C SER A 150 -12.18 -1.65 -9.30
N ASN A 151 -13.03 -1.94 -10.27
CA ASN A 151 -13.03 -3.23 -10.96
C ASN A 151 -11.76 -3.41 -11.79
N GLU A 152 -11.31 -2.36 -12.51
CA GLU A 152 -10.06 -2.40 -13.26
C GLU A 152 -8.85 -2.67 -12.35
N ILE A 153 -8.81 -2.05 -11.19
CA ILE A 153 -7.74 -2.29 -10.22
C ILE A 153 -7.79 -3.72 -9.68
N ASN A 154 -8.97 -4.24 -9.39
CA ASN A 154 -9.13 -5.62 -8.94
C ASN A 154 -8.68 -6.62 -10.00
N GLU A 155 -9.08 -6.41 -11.26
CA GLU A 155 -8.64 -7.23 -12.39
C GLU A 155 -7.12 -7.19 -12.55
N LEU A 156 -6.51 -6.02 -12.39
CA LEU A 156 -5.07 -5.89 -12.49
C LEU A 156 -4.33 -6.66 -11.39
N PHE A 157 -4.83 -6.65 -10.15
CA PHE A 157 -4.27 -7.47 -9.08
C PHE A 157 -4.39 -8.96 -9.40
N ASP A 158 -5.54 -9.39 -9.91
CA ASP A 158 -5.76 -10.80 -10.27
C ASP A 158 -4.80 -11.24 -11.37
N ASP A 159 -4.66 -10.45 -12.43
CA ASP A 159 -3.74 -10.73 -13.53
C ASP A 159 -2.28 -10.80 -13.05
N LEU A 160 -1.87 -9.87 -12.20
CA LEU A 160 -0.52 -9.84 -11.67
C LEU A 160 -0.24 -10.99 -10.69
N ASN A 161 -1.24 -11.39 -9.93
CA ASN A 161 -1.13 -12.55 -9.04
C ASN A 161 -0.97 -13.84 -9.84
N GLU A 162 -1.56 -13.94 -11.02
CA GLU A 162 -1.36 -15.06 -11.93
C GLU A 162 0.02 -15.02 -12.59
N GLU A 163 0.46 -13.86 -13.06
CA GLU A 163 1.70 -13.72 -13.81
C GLU A 163 2.96 -13.81 -12.94
N TYR A 164 2.95 -13.16 -11.80
CA TYR A 164 4.13 -13.11 -10.92
C TYR A 164 4.04 -14.06 -9.74
N GLY A 165 3.00 -14.93 -9.77
CA GLY A 165 2.91 -16.04 -8.85
C GLY A 165 3.35 -15.72 -7.44
N GLY A 166 2.59 -14.90 -6.74
CA GLY A 166 2.45 -15.24 -5.35
C GLY A 166 1.93 -16.66 -5.42
N GLU A 167 2.70 -17.67 -5.02
CA GLU A 167 2.17 -19.01 -5.00
C GLU A 167 0.82 -18.92 -4.34
N LEU A 168 -0.20 -19.05 -5.18
CA LEU A 168 -1.52 -19.25 -4.64
C LEU A 168 -1.33 -20.43 -3.72
N PRO A 169 -1.57 -20.25 -2.47
CA PRO A 169 -1.49 -21.33 -1.58
C PRO A 169 -2.30 -22.46 -2.21
N PRO A 170 -1.83 -23.71 -2.11
CA PRO A 170 -2.52 -24.82 -2.69
C PRO A 170 -3.94 -24.88 -2.17
N ASP A 171 -4.87 -25.28 -3.00
CA ASP A 171 -6.29 -25.40 -2.70
C ASP A 171 -6.54 -25.96 -1.31
N GLY A 172 -7.27 -25.28 -0.51
CA GLY A 172 -7.52 -25.68 0.86
C GLY A 172 -7.60 -24.54 1.83
N TYR A 173 -7.59 -23.45 1.27
CA TYR A 173 -7.64 -22.23 1.99
C TYR A 173 -8.92 -21.70 2.23
N ASP A 174 -9.84 -22.48 2.40
CA ASP A 174 -11.11 -22.10 2.94
C ASP A 174 -11.02 -21.90 4.43
N GLU A 175 -10.32 -20.93 4.82
CA GLU A 175 -10.43 -20.59 6.23
C GLU A 175 -10.69 -19.17 6.42
#